data_fc4592cf65c63325f2193f19bb3f79b4
#
_entry.id   fc4592cf65c63325f2193f19bb3f79b4
#
_cell.length_a   1.000
_cell.length_b   1.000
_cell.length_c   1.000
_cell.angle_alpha   90.00
_cell.angle_beta   90.00
_cell.angle_gamma   90.00
#
_symmetry.space_group_name_H-M   'P 1'
#
loop_
_entity.id
_entity.type
_entity.pdbx_description
1 polymer ?
#
loop_
_entity_poly.entity_id
_entity_poly.type
_entity_poly.pdbx_seq_one_letter_code
_entity_poly.pdbx_strand_id
1 'polypeptide(L)'
;MEPTGVELMTPTRFTLTVLLTTILAAPALALADGARAWMSDAGYVLPTTERLVVCHGYGCTRRDVIAIDTDWFARIGAAMRAGRTSPAAEREALRAAIRTYTASLSRHLGGEPDAAKSPPSLSGAHGQMDCLDVSANTTSLLLVLKDRGLMVHHNVEVPASRGFFLDGRYPHTTAVISDTSGGTTWAVDPWSQMPGGNPEVVPLERWKQEG
;
A
#
# COMPACT_ATOMS: atom_id res chain seq x y z
N MET A 1 73.32 9.13 55.96
CA MET A 1 73.18 9.19 54.51
C MET A 1 72.19 8.12 54.12
N GLU A 2 70.93 8.48 54.00
CA GLU A 2 69.84 7.58 53.57
C GLU A 2 69.58 7.75 52.06
N PRO A 3 69.32 6.67 51.32
CA PRO A 3 68.93 6.77 49.96
C PRO A 3 67.40 6.91 49.83
N THR A 4 67.01 7.89 49.11
CA THR A 4 65.62 8.25 48.75
C THR A 4 64.98 7.16 47.87
N GLY A 5 63.83 6.63 48.34
CA GLY A 5 63.01 5.70 47.59
C GLY A 5 62.26 6.39 46.45
N VAL A 6 62.36 5.78 45.28
CA VAL A 6 61.53 6.18 44.09
C VAL A 6 60.25 5.32 44.08
N GLU A 7 59.10 5.96 44.26
CA GLU A 7 57.79 5.31 44.13
C GLU A 7 57.46 5.14 42.66
N LEU A 8 57.25 3.90 42.21
CA LEU A 8 56.76 3.56 40.90
C LEU A 8 55.26 3.77 40.84
N MET A 9 54.76 4.76 40.05
CA MET A 9 53.39 4.94 39.74
C MET A 9 52.92 3.87 38.75
N THR A 10 51.95 3.05 39.15
CA THR A 10 51.25 2.06 38.30
C THR A 10 50.26 2.76 37.40
N PRO A 11 50.20 2.43 36.08
CA PRO A 11 49.22 3.04 35.20
C PRO A 11 47.83 2.41 35.40
N THR A 12 46.85 3.25 35.71
CA THR A 12 45.43 2.90 35.79
C THR A 12 44.91 2.60 34.38
N ARG A 13 44.51 1.36 34.15
CA ARG A 13 43.88 0.94 32.89
C ARG A 13 42.42 1.43 32.87
N PHE A 14 42.13 2.42 32.04
CA PHE A 14 40.74 2.79 31.69
C PHE A 14 40.18 1.76 30.71
N THR A 15 39.25 0.96 31.18
CA THR A 15 38.44 0.06 30.31
C THR A 15 37.32 0.88 29.68
N LEU A 16 37.45 1.16 28.39
CA LEU A 16 36.42 1.82 27.63
C LEU A 16 35.31 0.79 27.29
N THR A 17 34.19 0.84 28.01
CA THR A 17 33.02 0.02 27.73
C THR A 17 32.26 0.65 26.56
N VAL A 18 32.38 0.09 25.35
CA VAL A 18 31.58 0.48 24.19
C VAL A 18 30.18 -0.14 24.35
N LEU A 19 29.20 0.68 24.72
CA LEU A 19 27.78 0.29 24.66
C LEU A 19 27.37 0.25 23.20
N LEU A 20 27.19 -0.96 22.67
CA LEU A 20 26.63 -1.20 21.35
C LEU A 20 25.09 -1.00 21.44
N THR A 21 24.61 0.19 21.09
CA THR A 21 23.17 0.44 20.96
C THR A 21 22.69 -0.22 19.66
N THR A 22 22.08 -1.39 19.78
CA THR A 22 21.31 -2.01 18.68
C THR A 22 20.06 -1.20 18.44
N ILE A 23 20.06 -0.42 17.36
CA ILE A 23 18.85 0.25 16.87
C ILE A 23 17.92 -0.84 16.31
N LEU A 24 16.84 -1.13 17.03
CA LEU A 24 15.76 -1.98 16.53
C LEU A 24 15.04 -1.26 15.37
N ALA A 25 15.42 -1.56 14.13
CA ALA A 25 14.71 -1.15 12.93
C ALA A 25 13.60 -2.17 12.61
N ALA A 26 12.55 -2.23 13.42
CA ALA A 26 11.60 -3.33 13.32
C ALA A 26 10.09 -3.01 13.07
N PRO A 27 9.57 -1.78 12.88
CA PRO A 27 8.12 -1.69 12.62
C PRO A 27 7.71 -1.65 11.15
N ALA A 28 8.52 -1.15 10.23
CA ALA A 28 8.08 -0.95 8.84
C ALA A 28 7.91 -2.25 8.03
N LEU A 29 8.71 -3.28 8.32
CA LEU A 29 8.59 -4.59 7.66
C LEU A 29 7.34 -5.36 8.12
N ALA A 30 6.95 -5.24 9.39
CA ALA A 30 5.81 -5.97 9.93
C ALA A 30 4.45 -5.53 9.36
N LEU A 31 4.29 -4.26 8.95
CA LEU A 31 3.03 -3.73 8.42
C LEU A 31 2.84 -4.12 6.93
N ALA A 32 3.89 -4.09 6.12
CA ALA A 32 3.85 -4.61 4.76
C ALA A 32 3.56 -6.13 4.73
N ASP A 33 4.01 -6.85 5.76
CA ASP A 33 3.72 -8.27 5.94
C ASP A 33 2.23 -8.53 6.20
N GLY A 34 1.52 -7.65 6.91
CA GLY A 34 0.08 -7.77 7.16
C GLY A 34 -0.76 -7.73 5.88
N ALA A 35 -0.51 -6.76 5.00
CA ALA A 35 -1.21 -6.66 3.71
C ALA A 35 -0.91 -7.86 2.80
N ARG A 36 0.35 -8.35 2.78
CA ARG A 36 0.75 -9.54 2.01
C ARG A 36 0.11 -10.81 2.57
N ALA A 37 0.09 -10.97 3.89
CA ALA A 37 -0.57 -12.09 4.55
C ALA A 37 -2.07 -12.11 4.22
N TRP A 38 -2.75 -10.96 4.32
CA TRP A 38 -4.15 -10.83 3.93
C TRP A 38 -4.39 -11.26 2.48
N MET A 39 -3.56 -10.81 1.53
CA MET A 39 -3.67 -11.22 0.13
C MET A 39 -3.51 -12.73 -0.03
N SER A 40 -2.51 -13.33 0.62
CA SER A 40 -2.25 -14.76 0.55
C SER A 40 -3.37 -15.58 1.16
N ASP A 41 -3.87 -15.19 2.33
CA ASP A 41 -4.95 -15.87 3.06
C ASP A 41 -6.27 -15.80 2.30
N ALA A 42 -6.52 -14.69 1.58
CA ALA A 42 -7.67 -14.51 0.72
C ALA A 42 -7.50 -15.18 -0.67
N GLY A 43 -6.36 -15.83 -0.94
CA GLY A 43 -6.09 -16.53 -2.20
C GLY A 43 -5.73 -15.62 -3.37
N TYR A 44 -5.36 -14.35 -3.12
CA TYR A 44 -4.84 -13.44 -4.13
C TYR A 44 -3.37 -13.74 -4.42
N VAL A 45 -2.96 -13.53 -5.67
CA VAL A 45 -1.55 -13.67 -6.07
C VAL A 45 -0.78 -12.41 -5.70
N LEU A 46 0.29 -12.59 -4.94
CA LEU A 46 1.14 -11.46 -4.55
C LEU A 46 1.81 -10.82 -5.78
N PRO A 47 1.87 -9.49 -5.83
CA PRO A 47 2.58 -8.78 -6.87
C PRO A 47 4.10 -8.98 -6.74
N THR A 48 4.80 -8.79 -7.84
CA THR A 48 6.26 -8.63 -7.85
C THR A 48 6.63 -7.23 -8.36
N THR A 49 7.88 -6.86 -8.28
CA THR A 49 8.35 -5.59 -8.87
C THR A 49 8.26 -5.53 -10.39
N GLU A 50 7.91 -6.63 -11.05
CA GLU A 50 7.88 -6.76 -12.51
C GLU A 50 6.48 -6.98 -13.07
N ARG A 51 5.55 -7.48 -12.25
CA ARG A 51 4.19 -7.83 -12.69
C ARG A 51 3.15 -7.71 -11.58
N LEU A 52 1.94 -7.40 -11.98
CA LEU A 52 0.72 -7.49 -11.19
C LEU A 52 -0.14 -8.64 -11.71
N VAL A 53 -0.82 -9.34 -10.81
CA VAL A 53 -1.95 -10.21 -11.16
C VAL A 53 -3.21 -9.46 -10.78
N VAL A 54 -4.04 -9.19 -11.76
CA VAL A 54 -5.25 -8.38 -11.62
C VAL A 54 -6.46 -9.30 -11.51
N CYS A 55 -7.28 -9.05 -10.51
CA CYS A 55 -8.55 -9.72 -10.25
C CYS A 55 -9.68 -9.00 -10.97
N HIS A 56 -10.60 -9.73 -11.57
CA HIS A 56 -11.87 -9.23 -12.09
C HIS A 56 -12.93 -10.35 -12.16
N GLY A 57 -14.17 -10.01 -12.51
CA GLY A 57 -15.26 -10.96 -12.61
C GLY A 57 -15.93 -11.29 -11.28
N TYR A 58 -15.70 -10.48 -10.26
CA TYR A 58 -16.15 -10.57 -8.87
C TYR A 58 -15.50 -11.71 -8.08
N GLY A 59 -14.98 -11.37 -6.91
CA GLY A 59 -14.29 -12.32 -6.03
C GLY A 59 -13.07 -12.98 -6.68
N CYS A 60 -12.40 -12.28 -7.58
CA CYS A 60 -11.21 -12.78 -8.30
C CYS A 60 -11.44 -14.08 -9.09
N THR A 61 -12.63 -14.25 -9.65
CA THR A 61 -12.96 -15.44 -10.46
C THR A 61 -12.19 -15.48 -11.78
N ARG A 62 -11.71 -14.32 -12.24
CA ARG A 62 -10.84 -14.16 -13.40
C ARG A 62 -9.56 -13.43 -13.01
N ARG A 63 -8.46 -13.77 -13.69
CA ARG A 63 -7.15 -13.18 -13.41
C ARG A 63 -6.40 -12.92 -14.69
N ASP A 64 -5.80 -11.73 -14.79
CA ASP A 64 -4.90 -11.34 -15.87
C ASP A 64 -3.56 -10.88 -15.31
N VAL A 65 -2.48 -11.06 -16.09
CA VAL A 65 -1.14 -10.65 -15.72
C VAL A 65 -0.76 -9.38 -16.47
N ILE A 66 -0.38 -8.33 -15.73
CA ILE A 66 0.08 -7.08 -16.30
C ILE A 66 1.56 -6.85 -15.97
N ALA A 67 2.38 -6.63 -17.01
CA ALA A 67 3.77 -6.23 -16.84
C ALA A 67 3.87 -4.78 -16.35
N ILE A 68 4.90 -4.49 -15.52
CA ILE A 68 5.11 -3.17 -14.90
C ILE A 68 6.18 -2.34 -15.65
N ASP A 69 6.90 -2.90 -16.58
CA ASP A 69 7.94 -2.25 -17.40
C ASP A 69 7.37 -1.44 -18.58
N THR A 70 6.26 -0.76 -18.37
CA THR A 70 5.46 -0.10 -19.39
C THR A 70 5.41 1.41 -19.19
N ASP A 71 5.07 2.15 -20.26
CA ASP A 71 4.93 3.61 -20.22
C ASP A 71 3.92 4.11 -19.19
N TRP A 72 2.86 3.31 -18.92
CA TRP A 72 1.88 3.71 -17.91
C TRP A 72 2.47 3.68 -16.51
N PHE A 73 3.34 2.71 -16.20
CA PHE A 73 4.00 2.64 -14.90
C PHE A 73 5.11 3.70 -14.77
N ALA A 74 5.79 4.04 -15.87
CA ALA A 74 6.75 5.15 -15.90
C ALA A 74 6.07 6.49 -15.53
N ARG A 75 4.84 6.73 -16.01
CA ARG A 75 4.02 7.90 -15.61
C ARG A 75 3.65 7.87 -14.14
N ILE A 76 3.24 6.71 -13.61
CA ILE A 76 2.99 6.53 -12.17
C ILE A 76 4.25 6.86 -11.36
N GLY A 77 5.39 6.31 -11.75
CA GLY A 77 6.66 6.57 -11.08
C GLY A 77 7.05 8.05 -11.09
N ALA A 78 6.78 8.77 -12.18
CA ALA A 78 7.02 10.22 -12.26
C ALA A 78 6.12 10.99 -11.28
N ALA A 79 4.81 10.68 -11.23
CA ALA A 79 3.86 11.29 -10.30
C ALA A 79 4.26 11.03 -8.84
N MET A 80 4.60 9.79 -8.50
CA MET A 80 5.00 9.42 -7.14
C MET A 80 6.29 10.11 -6.70
N ARG A 81 7.29 10.24 -7.59
CA ARG A 81 8.51 11.00 -7.27
C ARG A 81 8.22 12.48 -7.00
N ALA A 82 7.31 13.09 -7.77
CA ALA A 82 6.89 14.48 -7.52
C ALA A 82 6.15 14.65 -6.16
N GLY A 83 5.45 13.61 -5.70
CA GLY A 83 4.75 13.59 -4.43
C GLY A 83 5.61 13.39 -3.18
N ARG A 84 6.91 13.17 -3.29
CA ARG A 84 7.80 12.83 -2.16
C ARG A 84 8.03 13.96 -1.15
N THR A 85 7.52 15.14 -1.39
CA THR A 85 7.79 16.34 -0.58
C THR A 85 7.07 16.35 0.77
N SER A 86 5.95 15.63 0.90
CA SER A 86 5.19 15.50 2.15
C SER A 86 4.18 14.36 2.09
N PRO A 87 3.65 13.88 3.25
CA PRO A 87 2.56 12.90 3.26
C PRO A 87 1.33 13.34 2.45
N ALA A 88 0.96 14.62 2.52
CA ALA A 88 -0.17 15.15 1.74
C ALA A 88 0.11 15.13 0.23
N ALA A 89 1.31 15.53 -0.19
CA ALA A 89 1.71 15.49 -1.60
C ALA A 89 1.78 14.04 -2.13
N GLU A 90 2.23 13.07 -1.30
CA GLU A 90 2.24 11.67 -1.68
C GLU A 90 0.82 11.12 -1.87
N ARG A 91 -0.16 11.51 -1.04
CA ARG A 91 -1.56 11.13 -1.24
C ARG A 91 -2.17 11.70 -2.53
N GLU A 92 -1.83 12.94 -2.92
CA GLU A 92 -2.23 13.48 -4.23
C GLU A 92 -1.57 12.73 -5.39
N ALA A 93 -0.29 12.37 -5.25
CA ALA A 93 0.42 11.55 -6.22
C ALA A 93 -0.20 10.15 -6.34
N LEU A 94 -0.64 9.56 -5.23
CA LEU A 94 -1.37 8.28 -5.22
C LEU A 94 -2.70 8.38 -5.98
N ARG A 95 -3.47 9.48 -5.82
CA ARG A 95 -4.69 9.69 -6.64
C ARG A 95 -4.36 9.68 -8.13
N ALA A 96 -3.32 10.39 -8.54
CA ALA A 96 -2.89 10.42 -9.95
C ALA A 96 -2.38 9.05 -10.42
N ALA A 97 -1.65 8.33 -9.59
CA ALA A 97 -1.15 6.98 -9.87
C ALA A 97 -2.32 5.99 -10.08
N ILE A 98 -3.32 6.00 -9.20
CA ILE A 98 -4.47 5.10 -9.27
C ILE A 98 -5.34 5.41 -10.49
N ARG A 99 -5.57 6.69 -10.82
CA ARG A 99 -6.25 7.07 -12.08
C ARG A 99 -5.54 6.49 -13.31
N THR A 100 -4.22 6.64 -13.36
CA THR A 100 -3.41 6.09 -14.46
C THR A 100 -3.49 4.57 -14.50
N TYR A 101 -3.44 3.92 -13.34
CA TYR A 101 -3.52 2.48 -13.19
C TYR A 101 -4.88 1.94 -13.66
N THR A 102 -5.98 2.44 -13.11
CA THR A 102 -7.33 1.95 -13.45
C THR A 102 -7.67 2.16 -14.93
N ALA A 103 -7.29 3.31 -15.51
CA ALA A 103 -7.42 3.55 -16.95
C ALA A 103 -6.57 2.58 -17.79
N SER A 104 -5.37 2.23 -17.33
CA SER A 104 -4.49 1.29 -18.04
C SER A 104 -4.99 -0.15 -17.91
N LEU A 105 -5.51 -0.50 -16.74
CA LEU A 105 -6.13 -1.77 -16.46
C LEU A 105 -7.36 -2.01 -17.37
N SER A 106 -8.26 -1.05 -17.46
CA SER A 106 -9.44 -1.11 -18.35
C SER A 106 -9.05 -1.31 -19.82
N ARG A 107 -8.01 -0.62 -20.28
CA ARG A 107 -7.50 -0.83 -21.66
C ARG A 107 -6.86 -2.20 -21.86
N HIS A 108 -6.17 -2.72 -20.86
CA HIS A 108 -5.54 -4.03 -20.92
C HIS A 108 -6.57 -5.15 -20.97
N LEU A 109 -7.56 -5.10 -20.11
CA LEU A 109 -8.65 -6.08 -20.08
C LEU A 109 -9.53 -5.98 -21.32
N GLY A 110 -9.73 -4.78 -21.87
CA GLY A 110 -10.63 -4.56 -23.01
C GLY A 110 -12.10 -4.77 -22.65
N GLY A 111 -12.95 -4.68 -23.64
CA GLY A 111 -14.41 -4.78 -23.45
C GLY A 111 -15.02 -3.52 -22.85
N GLU A 112 -16.18 -3.68 -22.20
CA GLU A 112 -16.85 -2.58 -21.51
C GLU A 112 -16.05 -2.16 -20.26
N PRO A 113 -15.83 -0.84 -20.07
CA PRO A 113 -15.17 -0.35 -18.87
C PRO A 113 -15.88 -0.82 -17.59
N ASP A 114 -15.10 -1.05 -16.52
CA ASP A 114 -15.66 -1.39 -15.22
C ASP A 114 -16.64 -0.30 -14.75
N ALA A 115 -17.83 -0.70 -14.34
CA ALA A 115 -18.85 0.24 -13.88
C ALA A 115 -18.53 0.75 -12.48
N ALA A 116 -18.68 2.05 -12.24
CA ALA A 116 -18.59 2.59 -10.89
C ALA A 116 -19.62 1.90 -9.97
N LYS A 117 -19.17 1.45 -8.79
CA LYS A 117 -20.02 0.67 -7.85
C LYS A 117 -20.69 -0.52 -8.52
N SER A 118 -19.96 -1.23 -9.33
CA SER A 118 -20.39 -2.33 -10.20
C SER A 118 -21.48 -3.21 -9.56
N PRO A 119 -22.70 -3.26 -10.13
CA PRO A 119 -23.83 -3.92 -9.51
C PRO A 119 -23.70 -5.46 -9.57
N PRO A 120 -24.33 -6.22 -8.66
CA PRO A 120 -24.25 -7.68 -8.63
C PRO A 120 -24.68 -8.37 -9.96
N SER A 121 -25.48 -7.72 -10.79
CA SER A 121 -25.89 -8.22 -12.11
C SER A 121 -24.73 -8.37 -13.10
N LEU A 122 -23.59 -7.72 -12.86
CA LEU A 122 -22.38 -7.81 -13.66
C LEU A 122 -21.40 -8.89 -13.16
N SER A 123 -21.78 -9.66 -12.12
CA SER A 123 -20.96 -10.76 -11.62
C SER A 123 -20.63 -11.76 -12.73
N GLY A 124 -19.34 -12.13 -12.80
CA GLY A 124 -18.81 -13.02 -13.84
C GLY A 124 -18.52 -12.34 -15.19
N ALA A 125 -18.93 -11.08 -15.39
CA ALA A 125 -18.63 -10.36 -16.61
C ALA A 125 -17.13 -10.01 -16.70
N HIS A 126 -16.59 -10.14 -17.93
CA HIS A 126 -15.17 -9.82 -18.16
C HIS A 126 -14.90 -8.33 -17.93
N GLY A 127 -13.83 -8.02 -17.20
CA GLY A 127 -13.43 -6.65 -16.92
C GLY A 127 -14.22 -5.94 -15.81
N GLN A 128 -15.35 -6.50 -15.36
CA GLN A 128 -16.12 -5.94 -14.25
C GLN A 128 -15.55 -6.40 -12.89
N MET A 129 -15.55 -5.52 -11.90
CA MET A 129 -14.91 -5.74 -10.62
C MET A 129 -15.83 -5.39 -9.46
N ASP A 130 -15.93 -6.27 -8.47
CA ASP A 130 -16.53 -5.91 -7.18
C ASP A 130 -15.54 -5.15 -6.29
N CYS A 131 -15.97 -4.74 -5.10
CA CYS A 131 -15.11 -4.02 -4.17
C CYS A 131 -13.91 -4.87 -3.68
N LEU A 132 -14.02 -6.19 -3.67
CA LEU A 132 -12.92 -7.09 -3.29
C LEU A 132 -11.85 -7.13 -4.38
N ASP A 133 -12.25 -7.25 -5.65
CA ASP A 133 -11.35 -7.19 -6.80
C ASP A 133 -10.59 -5.85 -6.82
N VAL A 134 -11.32 -4.74 -6.69
CA VAL A 134 -10.75 -3.40 -6.72
C VAL A 134 -9.81 -3.17 -5.54
N SER A 135 -10.19 -3.63 -4.34
CA SER A 135 -9.35 -3.52 -3.14
C SER A 135 -8.05 -4.33 -3.28
N ALA A 136 -8.14 -5.58 -3.75
CA ALA A 136 -6.97 -6.44 -3.98
C ALA A 136 -6.04 -5.85 -5.05
N ASN A 137 -6.58 -5.36 -6.16
CA ASN A 137 -5.84 -4.75 -7.25
C ASN A 137 -5.14 -3.45 -6.81
N THR A 138 -5.83 -2.62 -6.01
CA THR A 138 -5.26 -1.39 -5.44
C THR A 138 -4.17 -1.72 -4.44
N THR A 139 -4.39 -2.68 -3.53
CA THR A 139 -3.37 -3.14 -2.57
C THR A 139 -2.14 -3.68 -3.29
N SER A 140 -2.31 -4.45 -4.36
CA SER A 140 -1.21 -4.93 -5.21
C SER A 140 -0.37 -3.79 -5.78
N LEU A 141 -1.02 -2.75 -6.33
CA LEU A 141 -0.31 -1.56 -6.82
C LEU A 141 0.47 -0.87 -5.70
N LEU A 142 -0.16 -0.64 -4.54
CA LEU A 142 0.47 0.03 -3.41
C LEU A 142 1.69 -0.75 -2.91
N LEU A 143 1.63 -2.07 -2.84
CA LEU A 143 2.76 -2.93 -2.49
C LEU A 143 3.92 -2.77 -3.48
N VAL A 144 3.65 -2.76 -4.78
CA VAL A 144 4.69 -2.51 -5.80
C VAL A 144 5.30 -1.12 -5.66
N LEU A 145 4.49 -0.08 -5.41
CA LEU A 145 5.00 1.27 -5.19
C LEU A 145 5.91 1.34 -3.96
N LYS A 146 5.54 0.62 -2.89
CA LYS A 146 6.37 0.53 -1.68
C LYS A 146 7.67 -0.21 -1.94
N ASP A 147 7.62 -1.39 -2.58
CA ASP A 147 8.81 -2.21 -2.88
C ASP A 147 9.80 -1.50 -3.81
N ARG A 148 9.30 -0.68 -4.73
CA ARG A 148 10.13 0.16 -5.62
C ARG A 148 10.60 1.46 -4.97
N GLY A 149 10.31 1.69 -3.67
CA GLY A 149 10.66 2.90 -2.94
C GLY A 149 9.99 4.17 -3.50
N LEU A 150 8.86 4.03 -4.17
CA LEU A 150 8.07 5.15 -4.71
C LEU A 150 7.08 5.72 -3.67
N MET A 151 6.70 4.93 -2.66
CA MET A 151 5.98 5.37 -1.46
C MET A 151 6.95 5.51 -0.29
N VAL A 152 7.11 6.73 0.23
CA VAL A 152 8.08 7.03 1.30
C VAL A 152 7.41 7.49 2.60
N HIS A 153 6.24 8.12 2.51
CA HIS A 153 5.51 8.67 3.65
C HIS A 153 4.40 7.75 4.18
N HIS A 154 4.04 6.70 3.43
CA HIS A 154 2.99 5.77 3.85
C HIS A 154 3.47 4.31 3.79
N ASN A 155 2.85 3.49 4.65
CA ASN A 155 2.92 2.03 4.60
C ASN A 155 1.61 1.48 4.03
N VAL A 156 1.66 0.24 3.53
CA VAL A 156 0.46 -0.48 3.05
C VAL A 156 -0.08 -1.30 4.21
N GLU A 157 -1.36 -1.14 4.49
CA GLU A 157 -2.05 -1.83 5.57
C GLU A 157 -3.00 -2.91 5.05
N VAL A 158 -3.50 -3.73 5.96
CA VAL A 158 -4.58 -4.68 5.67
C VAL A 158 -5.80 -3.90 5.20
N PRO A 159 -6.44 -4.28 4.07
CA PRO A 159 -7.69 -3.68 3.63
C PRO A 159 -8.76 -3.66 4.72
N ALA A 160 -9.56 -2.62 4.73
CA ALA A 160 -10.63 -2.44 5.70
C ALA A 160 -12.01 -2.59 5.05
N SER A 161 -12.95 -3.11 5.83
CA SER A 161 -14.35 -3.23 5.42
C SER A 161 -15.26 -2.34 6.27
N ARG A 162 -16.39 -1.92 5.67
CA ARG A 162 -17.47 -1.20 6.34
C ARG A 162 -18.82 -1.73 5.89
N GLY A 163 -19.87 -1.42 6.64
CA GLY A 163 -21.23 -1.80 6.33
C GLY A 163 -21.49 -3.29 6.55
N PHE A 164 -22.72 -3.57 6.98
CA PHE A 164 -23.28 -4.91 7.08
C PHE A 164 -24.73 -4.84 6.61
N PHE A 165 -25.24 -5.88 5.98
CA PHE A 165 -26.65 -5.90 5.57
C PHE A 165 -27.64 -5.69 6.74
N LEU A 166 -27.20 -6.04 7.98
CA LEU A 166 -28.02 -5.87 9.18
C LEU A 166 -28.09 -4.41 9.66
N ASP A 167 -27.14 -3.56 9.31
CA ASP A 167 -27.14 -2.12 9.63
C ASP A 167 -27.67 -1.25 8.48
N GLY A 168 -28.19 -1.89 7.41
CA GLY A 168 -28.75 -1.23 6.24
C GLY A 168 -27.73 -0.63 5.30
N ARG A 169 -26.42 -0.87 5.52
CA ARG A 169 -25.34 -0.41 4.66
C ARG A 169 -24.80 -1.54 3.78
N TYR A 170 -24.48 -1.20 2.54
CA TYR A 170 -23.90 -2.19 1.63
C TYR A 170 -22.46 -2.53 2.10
N PRO A 171 -22.13 -3.82 2.28
CA PRO A 171 -20.77 -4.23 2.62
C PRO A 171 -19.77 -3.76 1.55
N HIS A 172 -18.73 -3.06 1.99
CA HIS A 172 -17.71 -2.51 1.10
C HIS A 172 -16.32 -2.65 1.70
N THR A 173 -15.34 -2.98 0.87
CA THR A 173 -13.93 -3.16 1.24
C THR A 173 -13.05 -2.24 0.42
N THR A 174 -12.03 -1.66 1.04
CA THR A 174 -11.07 -0.77 0.38
C THR A 174 -9.63 -1.03 0.81
N ALA A 175 -8.67 -0.67 -0.04
CA ALA A 175 -7.25 -0.65 0.33
C ALA A 175 -6.97 0.42 1.38
N VAL A 176 -5.94 0.21 2.21
CA VAL A 176 -5.59 1.10 3.32
C VAL A 176 -4.10 1.40 3.33
N ILE A 177 -3.76 2.64 3.66
CA ILE A 177 -2.40 3.08 3.94
C ILE A 177 -2.33 3.76 5.29
N SER A 178 -1.14 3.80 5.93
CA SER A 178 -0.87 4.54 7.16
C SER A 178 0.32 5.47 7.00
N ASP A 179 0.33 6.59 7.72
CA ASP A 179 1.49 7.49 7.77
C ASP A 179 2.68 6.76 8.43
N THR A 180 3.86 6.81 7.82
CA THR A 180 5.10 6.17 8.35
C THR A 180 5.56 6.77 9.68
N SER A 181 5.19 8.02 9.96
CA SER A 181 5.49 8.71 11.21
C SER A 181 4.57 8.29 12.38
N GLY A 182 3.66 7.36 12.14
CA GLY A 182 2.55 7.02 13.05
C GLY A 182 1.41 8.04 12.94
N GLY A 183 0.21 7.63 13.28
CA GLY A 183 -0.96 8.50 13.32
C GLY A 183 -2.08 8.07 12.38
N THR A 184 -2.39 8.85 11.36
CA THR A 184 -3.59 8.65 10.55
C THR A 184 -3.45 7.49 9.58
N THR A 185 -4.50 6.65 9.53
CA THR A 185 -4.74 5.68 8.45
C THR A 185 -5.71 6.25 7.43
N TRP A 186 -5.55 5.86 6.18
CA TRP A 186 -6.29 6.41 5.03
C TRP A 186 -6.89 5.28 4.22
N ALA A 187 -8.17 5.39 3.90
CA ALA A 187 -8.81 4.58 2.87
C ALA A 187 -8.35 5.06 1.48
N VAL A 188 -8.11 4.12 0.59
CA VAL A 188 -7.73 4.37 -0.82
C VAL A 188 -8.72 3.63 -1.70
N ASP A 189 -9.77 4.33 -2.10
CA ASP A 189 -10.99 3.73 -2.66
C ASP A 189 -11.31 4.25 -4.07
N PRO A 190 -10.97 3.52 -5.13
CA PRO A 190 -11.38 3.84 -6.48
C PRO A 190 -12.72 3.21 -6.92
N TRP A 191 -13.33 2.31 -6.14
CA TRP A 191 -14.50 1.55 -6.56
C TRP A 191 -15.73 2.40 -6.93
N SER A 192 -15.87 3.57 -6.32
CA SER A 192 -16.96 4.50 -6.62
C SER A 192 -16.79 5.24 -7.95
N GLN A 193 -15.70 5.00 -8.66
CA GLN A 193 -15.32 5.73 -9.86
C GLN A 193 -15.21 4.81 -11.08
N MET A 194 -15.51 5.35 -12.26
CA MET A 194 -15.14 4.72 -13.53
C MET A 194 -13.60 4.68 -13.68
N PRO A 195 -13.03 3.73 -14.45
CA PRO A 195 -11.61 3.69 -14.74
C PRO A 195 -11.05 5.05 -15.19
N GLY A 196 -9.99 5.51 -14.54
CA GLY A 196 -9.42 6.84 -14.76
C GLY A 196 -10.09 7.97 -13.96
N GLY A 197 -11.15 7.68 -13.22
CA GLY A 197 -11.77 8.62 -12.29
C GLY A 197 -10.90 8.90 -11.06
N ASN A 198 -11.26 9.93 -10.29
CA ASN A 198 -10.49 10.37 -9.13
C ASN A 198 -10.84 9.52 -7.88
N PRO A 199 -9.92 8.68 -7.36
CA PRO A 199 -10.22 7.84 -6.21
C PRO A 199 -10.39 8.66 -4.93
N GLU A 200 -11.17 8.14 -4.00
CA GLU A 200 -11.19 8.66 -2.64
C GLU A 200 -9.89 8.27 -1.91
N VAL A 201 -9.21 9.26 -1.33
CA VAL A 201 -8.12 9.04 -0.37
C VAL A 201 -8.44 9.92 0.83
N VAL A 202 -9.09 9.33 1.83
CA VAL A 202 -9.67 10.03 2.97
C VAL A 202 -9.30 9.32 4.28
N PRO A 203 -9.32 10.00 5.44
CA PRO A 203 -9.10 9.32 6.72
C PRO A 203 -10.02 8.11 6.86
N LEU A 204 -9.45 6.97 7.28
CA LEU A 204 -10.16 5.68 7.35
C LEU A 204 -11.40 5.76 8.25
N GLU A 205 -11.32 6.47 9.37
CA GLU A 205 -12.45 6.62 10.29
C GLU A 205 -13.62 7.39 9.65
N ARG A 206 -13.32 8.41 8.84
CA ARG A 206 -14.34 9.10 8.05
C ARG A 206 -14.96 8.15 7.02
N TRP A 207 -14.13 7.43 6.28
CA TRP A 207 -14.60 6.46 5.28
C TRP A 207 -15.52 5.40 5.89
N LYS A 208 -15.21 4.90 7.10
CA LYS A 208 -16.06 3.93 7.82
C LYS A 208 -17.44 4.47 8.21
N GLN A 209 -17.58 5.79 8.36
CA GLN A 209 -18.84 6.44 8.72
C GLN A 209 -19.74 6.72 7.50
N GLU A 210 -19.16 6.80 6.30
CA GLU A 210 -19.85 7.07 5.05
C GLU A 210 -20.39 5.75 4.45
N GLY A 211 -21.68 5.70 4.01
CA GLY A 211 -22.26 4.52 3.35
C GLY A 211 -23.62 4.15 3.85
#